data_381ad87b15d56d61608e0047a351d9a7
#
_entry.id   381ad87b15d56d61608e0047a351d9a7
#
_cell.length_a   1.000
_cell.length_b   1.000
_cell.length_c   1.000
_cell.angle_alpha   90.00
_cell.angle_beta   90.00
_cell.angle_gamma   90.00
#
_symmetry.space_group_name_H-M   'P 1'
#
loop_
_entity.id
_entity.type
_entity.pdbx_description
1 polymer ?
#
loop_
_entity_poly.entity_id
_entity_poly.type
_entity_poly.pdbx_seq_one_letter_code
_entity_poly.pdbx_strand_id
1 'polypeptide(L)' 'MKLITAAELTNKPLSQLIALYRMISEELAETEPCDIERANMIASLENISRAIAVRRMSGPRF' A
#
# COMPACT_ATOMS: atom_id res chain seq x y z
N MET A 1 -0.66 11.53 7.27
CA MET A 1 -1.39 10.61 6.41
C MET A 1 -2.08 9.53 7.23
N LYS A 2 -3.31 9.25 6.90
CA LYS A 2 -4.06 8.24 7.59
C LYS A 2 -3.56 6.84 7.22
N LEU A 3 -3.53 5.94 8.20
CA LEU A 3 -3.15 4.56 7.94
C LEU A 3 -4.18 3.88 7.05
N ILE A 4 -3.69 3.22 6.00
CA ILE A 4 -4.55 2.43 5.11
C ILE A 4 -4.57 1.00 5.62
N THR A 5 -5.75 0.51 5.95
CA THR A 5 -5.90 -0.83 6.52
C THR A 5 -6.12 -1.87 5.44
N ALA A 6 -5.88 -3.12 5.79
CA ALA A 6 -6.10 -4.23 4.86
C ALA A 6 -7.56 -4.28 4.40
N ALA A 7 -8.48 -3.95 5.31
CA ALA A 7 -9.90 -3.97 4.97
C ALA A 7 -10.24 -2.98 3.86
N GLU A 8 -9.60 -1.82 3.87
CA GLU A 8 -9.83 -0.83 2.83
C GLU A 8 -9.32 -1.28 1.47
N LEU A 9 -8.32 -2.15 1.47
CA LEU A 9 -7.69 -2.60 0.23
C LEU A 9 -8.40 -3.80 -0.39
N THR A 10 -9.28 -4.45 0.36
CA THR A 10 -9.89 -5.69 -0.08
C THR A 10 -10.69 -5.53 -1.38
N ASN A 11 -11.36 -4.40 -1.54
CA ASN A 11 -12.24 -4.18 -2.69
C ASN A 11 -11.60 -3.40 -3.82
N LYS A 12 -10.32 -3.08 -3.71
CA LYS A 12 -9.66 -2.29 -4.74
C LYS A 12 -9.07 -3.20 -5.82
N PRO A 13 -9.17 -2.80 -7.09
CA PRO A 13 -8.53 -3.57 -8.15
C PRO A 13 -7.01 -3.45 -8.07
N LEU A 14 -6.32 -4.41 -8.68
CA LEU A 14 -4.86 -4.46 -8.63
C LEU A 14 -4.23 -3.18 -9.16
N SER A 15 -4.77 -2.61 -10.23
CA SER A 15 -4.21 -1.39 -10.79
C SER A 15 -4.24 -0.24 -9.79
N GLN A 16 -5.30 -0.14 -8.98
CA GLN A 16 -5.38 0.90 -7.96
C GLN A 16 -4.41 0.63 -6.82
N LEU A 17 -4.23 -0.63 -6.46
CA LEU A 17 -3.26 -0.98 -5.41
C LEU A 17 -1.85 -0.57 -5.82
N ILE A 18 -1.50 -0.83 -7.06
CA ILE A 18 -0.17 -0.47 -7.57
C ILE A 18 -0.01 1.05 -7.60
N ALA A 19 -1.05 1.76 -8.02
CA ALA A 19 -1.01 3.22 -8.05
C ALA A 19 -0.85 3.81 -6.65
N LEU A 20 -1.56 3.25 -5.68
CA LEU A 20 -1.44 3.69 -4.29
C LEU A 20 -0.03 3.45 -3.75
N TYR A 21 0.51 2.28 -4.02
CA TYR A 21 1.85 1.95 -3.56
C TYR A 21 2.86 2.96 -4.10
N ARG A 22 2.77 3.25 -5.39
CA ARG A 22 3.69 4.18 -6.02
C ARG A 22 3.54 5.59 -5.44
N MET A 23 2.31 6.05 -5.26
CA MET A 23 2.05 7.39 -4.74
C MET A 23 2.60 7.53 -3.33
N ILE A 24 2.33 6.56 -2.48
CA ILE A 24 2.79 6.63 -1.09
C ILE A 24 4.31 6.50 -1.01
N SER A 25 4.90 5.68 -1.87
CA SER A 25 6.36 5.55 -1.92
C SER A 25 7.01 6.89 -2.25
N GLU A 26 6.44 7.64 -3.18
CA GLU A 26 6.97 8.94 -3.56
C GLU A 26 6.83 9.92 -2.41
N GLU A 27 5.68 9.92 -1.75
CA GLU A 27 5.49 10.80 -0.60
C GLU A 27 6.44 10.45 0.54
N LEU A 28 6.68 9.17 0.75
CA LEU A 28 7.58 8.72 1.81
C LEU A 28 8.98 9.23 1.59
N ALA A 29 9.43 9.28 0.33
CA ALA A 29 10.76 9.75 0.01
C ALA A 29 10.95 11.22 0.38
N GLU A 30 9.85 11.97 0.46
CA GLU A 30 9.89 13.40 0.76
C GLU A 30 9.53 13.70 2.22
N THR A 31 9.21 12.67 3.02
CA THR A 31 8.74 12.86 4.39
C THR A 31 9.90 12.82 5.36
N GLU A 32 9.84 13.66 6.38
CA GLU A 32 10.86 13.71 7.41
C GLU A 32 10.98 12.37 8.14
N PRO A 33 12.21 11.94 8.47
CA PRO A 33 12.42 10.61 9.06
C PRO A 33 11.77 10.40 10.40
N CYS A 34 11.52 11.45 11.16
CA CYS A 34 11.01 11.33 12.53
C CYS A 34 9.52 11.55 12.64
N ASP A 35 8.83 11.64 11.53
CA ASP A 35 7.41 11.95 11.53
C ASP A 35 6.57 10.71 11.79
N ILE A 36 5.48 10.90 12.58
CA ILE A 36 4.51 9.85 12.80
C ILE A 36 3.86 9.46 11.48
N GLU A 37 3.68 10.43 10.59
CA GLU A 37 3.11 10.14 9.28
C GLU A 37 3.99 9.18 8.48
N ARG A 38 5.29 9.28 8.68
CA ARG A 38 6.20 8.35 8.01
C ARG A 38 5.94 6.91 8.45
N ALA A 39 5.72 6.71 9.75
CA ALA A 39 5.41 5.38 10.26
C ALA A 39 4.11 4.86 9.66
N ASN A 40 3.10 5.71 9.55
CA ASN A 40 1.84 5.33 8.94
C ASN A 40 2.00 5.00 7.46
N MET A 41 2.84 5.74 6.76
CA MET A 41 3.13 5.47 5.35
C MET A 41 3.79 4.11 5.17
N ILE A 42 4.76 3.80 6.03
CA ILE A 42 5.46 2.52 5.95
C ILE A 42 4.49 1.38 6.21
N ALA A 43 3.67 1.50 7.23
CA ALA A 43 2.67 0.48 7.53
C ALA A 43 1.67 0.33 6.40
N SER A 44 1.26 1.45 5.80
CA SER A 44 0.35 1.42 4.66
C SER A 44 0.98 0.72 3.46
N LEU A 45 2.26 0.99 3.20
CA LEU A 45 2.96 0.33 2.10
C LEU A 45 3.04 -1.17 2.31
N GLU A 46 3.27 -1.60 3.55
CA GLU A 46 3.30 -3.02 3.85
C GLU A 46 1.94 -3.66 3.61
N ASN A 47 0.87 -2.99 4.02
CA ASN A 47 -0.47 -3.51 3.80
C ASN A 47 -0.80 -3.59 2.31
N ILE A 48 -0.44 -2.55 1.56
CA ILE A 48 -0.67 -2.53 0.12
C ILE A 48 0.14 -3.62 -0.57
N SER A 49 1.40 -3.76 -0.20
CA SER A 49 2.27 -4.79 -0.77
C SER A 49 1.68 -6.18 -0.54
N ARG A 50 1.18 -6.43 0.66
CA ARG A 50 0.57 -7.70 0.98
C ARG A 50 -0.70 -7.92 0.15
N ALA A 51 -1.52 -6.88 -0.01
CA ALA A 51 -2.72 -6.97 -0.80
C ALA A 51 -2.40 -7.27 -2.27
N ILE A 52 -1.35 -6.65 -2.79
CA ILE A 52 -0.91 -6.91 -4.17
C ILE A 52 -0.48 -8.37 -4.31
N ALA A 53 0.31 -8.86 -3.34
CA ALA A 53 0.78 -10.24 -3.39
C ALA A 53 -0.39 -11.22 -3.37
N VAL A 54 -1.38 -10.97 -2.51
CA VAL A 54 -2.55 -11.84 -2.43
C VAL A 54 -3.32 -11.83 -3.74
N ARG A 55 -3.48 -10.65 -4.36
CA ARG A 55 -4.17 -10.56 -5.63
C ARG A 55 -3.48 -11.35 -6.72
N ARG A 56 -2.14 -11.27 -6.75
CA ARG A 56 -1.37 -12.02 -7.74
C ARG A 56 -1.48 -13.51 -7.52
N MET A 57 -1.48 -13.93 -6.27
CA MET A 57 -1.57 -15.34 -5.94
C MET A 57 -2.96 -15.89 -6.16
N SER A 58 -3.98 -15.05 -6.02
CA SER A 58 -5.37 -15.47 -6.18
C SER A 58 -5.84 -15.40 -7.63
N GLY A 59 -5.02 -14.85 -8.51
CA GLY A 59 -5.40 -14.72 -9.91
C GLY A 59 -5.50 -16.07 -10.61
N PRO A 60 -5.97 -16.06 -11.86
CA PRO A 60 -6.06 -17.30 -12.61
C PRO A 60 -4.72 -18.01 -12.68
N ARG A 61 -4.78 -19.32 -12.58
CA ARG A 61 -3.58 -20.15 -12.60
C ARG A 61 -3.62 -21.07 -13.79
N PHE A 62 -2.49 -21.25 -14.37
CA PHE A 62 -2.37 -22.11 -15.55
C PHE A 62 -1.20 -23.01 -15.43
#